data_18611d670f99cfa133abb2a4485e78df
#
_entry.id   18611d670f99cfa133abb2a4485e78df
#
_cell.length_a   1.000
_cell.length_b   1.000
_cell.length_c   1.000
_cell.angle_alpha   90.00
_cell.angle_beta   90.00
_cell.angle_gamma   90.00
#
_symmetry.space_group_name_H-M   'P 1'
#
loop_
_entity.id
_entity.type
_entity.pdbx_description
1 polymer ?
#
loop_
_entity_poly.entity_id
_entity_poly.type
_entity_poly.pdbx_seq_one_letter_code
_entity_poly.pdbx_strand_id
1 'polypeptide(L)'
;MVPPRETFVLKRGQYDQPTIKVSAGTPAVLRMEGVPDPKTRLEFADWLTHPKNPLAARVAVNRLWEQCFGVGLVRTSEDFGGSGEYPIHRELLDQLAQEFVRGGWDVRGMLRNIVLSSTYRQDSRLDPEQGAKDPENRLLGRGPRHRLSAEVIRDNALAISGLLVRKIGGPSVKPYQPPGLWEDVTVERRGKYVADSGEGLYRRSMYTFWKRTCPPPAMVTFDAPNREVCVARRSRTNTPLQALVLLRSEEHTSELQSPCNLV
;
A
#
# COMPACT_ATOMS: atom_id res chain seq x y z
N MET A 1 -6.68 -35.26 -5.52
CA MET A 1 -6.87 -34.14 -4.59
C MET A 1 -6.77 -34.65 -3.18
N VAL A 2 -6.00 -34.02 -2.31
CA VAL A 2 -5.97 -34.36 -0.88
C VAL A 2 -7.30 -33.91 -0.28
N PRO A 3 -8.00 -34.74 0.51
CA PRO A 3 -9.24 -34.31 1.16
C PRO A 3 -8.99 -33.12 2.08
N PRO A 4 -9.94 -32.18 2.18
CA PRO A 4 -9.77 -31.02 3.05
C PRO A 4 -9.61 -31.48 4.50
N ARG A 5 -8.65 -30.83 5.20
CA ARG A 5 -8.39 -31.11 6.61
C ARG A 5 -9.62 -30.76 7.44
N GLU A 6 -10.00 -31.62 8.37
CA GLU A 6 -11.02 -31.28 9.37
C GLU A 6 -10.57 -30.12 10.24
N THR A 7 -11.48 -29.20 10.49
CA THR A 7 -11.23 -27.97 11.26
C THR A 7 -12.17 -27.91 12.46
N PHE A 8 -11.63 -27.50 13.59
CA PHE A 8 -12.36 -27.43 14.86
C PHE A 8 -12.14 -26.07 15.52
N VAL A 9 -13.11 -25.62 16.30
CA VAL A 9 -12.88 -24.55 17.26
C VAL A 9 -12.01 -25.09 18.37
N LEU A 10 -10.97 -24.37 18.72
CA LEU A 10 -10.00 -24.79 19.75
C LEU A 10 -10.36 -24.15 21.09
N LYS A 11 -10.28 -24.90 22.18
CA LYS A 11 -10.50 -24.36 23.53
C LYS A 11 -9.39 -23.37 23.85
N ARG A 12 -9.73 -22.11 24.00
CA ARG A 12 -8.78 -21.00 24.25
C ARG A 12 -7.58 -20.97 23.29
N GLY A 13 -7.75 -21.43 22.04
CA GLY A 13 -6.69 -21.48 21.05
C GLY A 13 -5.67 -22.60 21.21
N GLN A 14 -5.84 -23.52 22.15
CA GLN A 14 -4.94 -24.65 22.37
C GLN A 14 -5.11 -25.68 21.25
N TYR A 15 -4.03 -25.94 20.51
CA TYR A 15 -4.05 -26.81 19.31
C TYR A 15 -4.39 -28.27 19.59
N ASP A 16 -4.17 -28.73 20.81
CA ASP A 16 -4.40 -30.10 21.30
C ASP A 16 -5.79 -30.31 21.91
N GLN A 17 -6.63 -29.24 21.99
CA GLN A 17 -7.98 -29.28 22.56
C GLN A 17 -9.04 -28.84 21.54
N PRO A 18 -9.31 -29.69 20.51
CA PRO A 18 -10.40 -29.43 19.57
C PRO A 18 -11.75 -29.61 20.24
N THR A 19 -12.70 -28.73 19.93
CA THR A 19 -14.06 -28.77 20.46
C THR A 19 -15.08 -29.03 19.36
N ILE A 20 -15.70 -28.00 18.81
CA ILE A 20 -16.78 -28.10 17.83
C ILE A 20 -16.17 -28.17 16.42
N LYS A 21 -16.56 -29.19 15.63
CA LYS A 21 -16.20 -29.26 14.22
C LYS A 21 -16.89 -28.14 13.45
N VAL A 22 -16.12 -27.43 12.62
CA VAL A 22 -16.61 -26.34 11.79
C VAL A 22 -16.30 -26.58 10.33
N SER A 23 -17.11 -26.03 9.45
CA SER A 23 -16.90 -26.01 8.00
C SER A 23 -16.54 -24.57 7.55
N ALA A 24 -15.92 -24.46 6.37
CA ALA A 24 -15.71 -23.16 5.73
C ALA A 24 -17.06 -22.49 5.46
N GLY A 25 -17.10 -21.18 5.69
CA GLY A 25 -18.30 -20.36 5.48
C GLY A 25 -17.95 -18.88 5.54
N THR A 26 -18.92 -18.03 5.24
CA THR A 26 -18.82 -16.57 5.27
C THR A 26 -19.54 -15.99 6.47
N PRO A 27 -19.14 -14.80 6.96
CA PRO A 27 -19.88 -14.12 8.04
C PRO A 27 -21.34 -13.92 7.65
N ALA A 28 -22.24 -14.19 8.59
CA ALA A 28 -23.70 -14.14 8.34
C ALA A 28 -24.15 -12.76 7.80
N VAL A 29 -23.53 -11.68 8.28
CA VAL A 29 -23.84 -10.30 7.86
C VAL A 29 -23.45 -10.00 6.39
N LEU A 30 -22.55 -10.81 5.80
CA LEU A 30 -22.07 -10.66 4.42
C LEU A 30 -22.68 -11.71 3.47
N ARG A 31 -23.60 -12.54 3.96
CA ARG A 31 -24.28 -13.50 3.11
C ARG A 31 -25.12 -12.79 2.06
N MET A 32 -24.99 -13.28 0.84
CA MET A 32 -25.72 -12.74 -0.32
C MET A 32 -26.86 -13.67 -0.68
N GLU A 33 -28.03 -13.11 -0.89
CA GLU A 33 -29.21 -13.89 -1.28
C GLU A 33 -28.98 -14.61 -2.61
N GLY A 34 -29.22 -15.94 -2.61
CA GLY A 34 -29.02 -16.80 -3.77
C GLY A 34 -27.56 -17.18 -4.07
N VAL A 35 -26.60 -16.79 -3.22
CA VAL A 35 -25.18 -17.16 -3.36
C VAL A 35 -24.78 -18.12 -2.23
N PRO A 36 -24.38 -19.35 -2.53
CA PRO A 36 -24.03 -20.31 -1.50
C PRO A 36 -22.70 -19.94 -0.81
N ASP A 37 -22.53 -20.41 0.42
CA ASP A 37 -21.27 -20.27 1.14
C ASP A 37 -20.14 -21.05 0.40
N PRO A 38 -18.96 -20.42 0.18
CA PRO A 38 -17.85 -21.03 -0.52
C PRO A 38 -17.23 -22.18 0.29
N LYS A 39 -16.94 -23.28 -0.37
CA LYS A 39 -16.29 -24.49 0.22
C LYS A 39 -14.84 -24.61 -0.21
N THR A 40 -14.48 -23.99 -1.32
CA THR A 40 -13.13 -24.02 -1.90
C THR A 40 -12.56 -22.62 -2.01
N ARG A 41 -11.24 -22.51 -2.23
CA ARG A 41 -10.58 -21.21 -2.47
C ARG A 41 -11.07 -20.54 -3.74
N LEU A 42 -11.40 -21.31 -4.77
CA LEU A 42 -11.94 -20.77 -6.02
C LEU A 42 -13.32 -20.18 -5.79
N GLU A 43 -14.22 -20.92 -5.17
CA GLU A 43 -15.56 -20.42 -4.82
C GLU A 43 -15.49 -19.20 -3.90
N PHE A 44 -14.48 -19.12 -3.01
CA PHE A 44 -14.26 -17.93 -2.17
C PHE A 44 -13.79 -16.72 -3.00
N ALA A 45 -12.95 -16.93 -4.01
CA ALA A 45 -12.57 -15.87 -4.94
C ALA A 45 -13.79 -15.36 -5.73
N ASP A 46 -14.61 -16.28 -6.24
CA ASP A 46 -15.85 -15.95 -6.95
C ASP A 46 -16.83 -15.19 -6.03
N TRP A 47 -16.94 -15.61 -4.78
CA TRP A 47 -17.76 -14.94 -3.77
C TRP A 47 -17.25 -13.52 -3.47
N LEU A 48 -15.93 -13.31 -3.35
CA LEU A 48 -15.34 -11.99 -3.12
C LEU A 48 -15.60 -11.04 -4.27
N THR A 49 -15.49 -11.51 -5.51
CA THR A 49 -15.67 -10.70 -6.71
C THR A 49 -17.12 -10.66 -7.21
N HIS A 50 -18.03 -11.32 -6.52
CA HIS A 50 -19.44 -11.39 -6.90
C HIS A 50 -20.08 -9.98 -6.90
N PRO A 51 -20.86 -9.61 -7.93
CA PRO A 51 -21.48 -8.27 -8.04
C PRO A 51 -22.35 -7.86 -6.84
N LYS A 52 -22.94 -8.84 -6.15
CA LYS A 52 -23.73 -8.61 -4.93
C LYS A 52 -22.88 -8.45 -3.66
N ASN A 53 -21.54 -8.65 -3.73
CA ASN A 53 -20.70 -8.49 -2.53
C ASN A 53 -20.67 -7.04 -2.08
N PRO A 54 -21.11 -6.73 -0.84
CA PRO A 54 -21.27 -5.35 -0.41
C PRO A 54 -19.94 -4.65 -0.06
N LEU A 55 -18.85 -5.39 0.16
CA LEU A 55 -17.62 -4.82 0.71
C LEU A 55 -16.43 -4.85 -0.25
N ALA A 56 -16.19 -5.94 -0.96
CA ALA A 56 -14.93 -6.14 -1.68
C ALA A 56 -14.59 -4.99 -2.66
N ALA A 57 -15.56 -4.57 -3.46
CA ALA A 57 -15.36 -3.46 -4.39
C ALA A 57 -15.17 -2.11 -3.68
N ARG A 58 -15.94 -1.83 -2.61
CA ARG A 58 -15.78 -0.61 -1.81
C ARG A 58 -14.39 -0.53 -1.17
N VAL A 59 -13.92 -1.63 -0.58
CA VAL A 59 -12.57 -1.70 0.03
C VAL A 59 -11.50 -1.51 -1.04
N ALA A 60 -11.61 -2.14 -2.20
CA ALA A 60 -10.66 -1.98 -3.28
C ALA A 60 -10.59 -0.53 -3.78
N VAL A 61 -11.73 0.07 -4.08
CA VAL A 61 -11.82 1.47 -4.52
C VAL A 61 -11.32 2.44 -3.47
N ASN A 62 -11.66 2.22 -2.19
CA ASN A 62 -11.17 3.05 -1.09
C ASN A 62 -9.64 3.05 -1.01
N ARG A 63 -9.00 1.90 -1.21
CA ARG A 63 -7.53 1.79 -1.23
C ARG A 63 -6.91 2.48 -2.45
N LEU A 64 -7.54 2.40 -3.62
CA LEU A 64 -7.09 3.14 -4.80
C LEU A 64 -7.23 4.65 -4.61
N TRP A 65 -8.33 5.09 -4.01
CA TRP A 65 -8.56 6.47 -3.63
C TRP A 65 -7.50 6.96 -2.64
N GLU A 66 -7.23 6.19 -1.58
CA GLU A 66 -6.22 6.51 -0.57
C GLU A 66 -4.81 6.67 -1.17
N GLN A 67 -4.46 5.90 -2.19
CA GLN A 67 -3.19 6.08 -2.88
C GLN A 67 -3.09 7.43 -3.58
N CYS A 68 -4.19 7.94 -4.14
CA CYS A 68 -4.24 9.21 -4.84
C CYS A 68 -4.40 10.41 -3.89
N PHE A 69 -5.30 10.31 -2.92
CA PHE A 69 -5.65 11.41 -2.01
C PHE A 69 -4.94 11.38 -0.66
N GLY A 70 -4.23 10.31 -0.36
CA GLY A 70 -3.53 10.13 0.91
C GLY A 70 -4.40 9.64 2.05
N VAL A 71 -5.72 9.80 1.95
CA VAL A 71 -6.71 9.31 2.91
C VAL A 71 -7.85 8.69 2.11
N GLY A 72 -8.40 7.57 2.60
CA GLY A 72 -9.55 6.91 1.97
C GLY A 72 -10.84 7.71 2.15
N LEU A 73 -11.84 7.44 1.32
CA LEU A 73 -13.21 7.92 1.53
C LEU A 73 -13.78 7.40 2.85
N VAL A 74 -13.47 6.14 3.19
CA VAL A 74 -13.52 5.61 4.55
C VAL A 74 -12.13 5.75 5.13
N ARG A 75 -11.97 6.59 6.15
CA ARG A 75 -10.65 6.93 6.74
C ARG A 75 -10.02 5.77 7.50
N THR A 76 -10.85 4.92 8.09
CA THR A 76 -10.43 3.66 8.73
C THR A 76 -10.31 2.57 7.68
N SER A 77 -9.34 2.67 6.77
CA SER A 77 -9.16 1.72 5.65
C SER A 77 -8.93 0.27 6.12
N GLU A 78 -8.55 0.08 7.37
CA GLU A 78 -8.40 -1.19 8.07
C GLU A 78 -9.71 -1.74 8.66
N ASP A 79 -10.73 -0.88 8.86
CA ASP A 79 -12.01 -1.25 9.46
C ASP A 79 -13.19 -0.61 8.74
N PHE A 80 -13.94 -1.45 8.02
CA PHE A 80 -15.23 -1.11 7.39
C PHE A 80 -16.43 -1.62 8.21
N GLY A 81 -16.18 -2.07 9.44
CA GLY A 81 -17.19 -2.59 10.36
C GLY A 81 -17.81 -1.52 11.25
N GLY A 82 -18.47 -1.98 12.30
CA GLY A 82 -19.20 -1.11 13.24
C GLY A 82 -18.33 -0.16 14.07
N SER A 83 -17.03 -0.44 14.20
CA SER A 83 -16.06 0.44 14.87
C SER A 83 -15.35 1.39 13.91
N GLY A 84 -15.55 1.22 12.61
CA GLY A 84 -14.98 2.07 11.58
C GLY A 84 -15.70 3.41 11.43
N GLU A 85 -15.04 4.37 10.78
CA GLU A 85 -15.62 5.68 10.49
C GLU A 85 -16.54 5.60 9.26
N TYR A 86 -17.72 6.21 9.34
CA TYR A 86 -18.62 6.31 8.20
C TYR A 86 -18.08 7.28 7.14
N PRO A 87 -18.16 6.91 5.84
CA PRO A 87 -17.74 7.81 4.77
C PRO A 87 -18.66 9.03 4.67
N ILE A 88 -18.08 10.23 4.58
CA ILE A 88 -18.84 11.45 4.31
C ILE A 88 -19.45 11.41 2.92
N HIS A 89 -18.69 10.92 1.94
CA HIS A 89 -19.09 10.81 0.54
C HIS A 89 -19.51 9.36 0.21
N ARG A 90 -20.55 8.88 0.91
CA ARG A 90 -21.02 7.49 0.76
C ARG A 90 -21.47 7.19 -0.68
N GLU A 91 -22.24 8.09 -1.27
CA GLU A 91 -22.76 7.91 -2.64
C GLU A 91 -21.63 7.83 -3.67
N LEU A 92 -20.58 8.66 -3.50
CA LEU A 92 -19.39 8.60 -4.35
C LEU A 92 -18.68 7.24 -4.23
N LEU A 93 -18.50 6.74 -3.01
CA LEU A 93 -17.87 5.44 -2.79
C LEU A 93 -18.70 4.32 -3.45
N ASP A 94 -20.01 4.36 -3.30
CA ASP A 94 -20.92 3.38 -3.85
C ASP A 94 -20.93 3.41 -5.38
N GLN A 95 -20.95 4.60 -5.98
CA GLN A 95 -20.88 4.77 -7.43
C GLN A 95 -19.56 4.24 -7.99
N LEU A 96 -18.44 4.66 -7.43
CA LEU A 96 -17.12 4.20 -7.87
C LEU A 96 -16.96 2.67 -7.72
N ALA A 97 -17.49 2.09 -6.65
CA ALA A 97 -17.48 0.64 -6.45
C ALA A 97 -18.31 -0.10 -7.52
N GLN A 98 -19.49 0.42 -7.86
CA GLN A 98 -20.32 -0.14 -8.94
C GLN A 98 -19.64 -0.01 -10.31
N GLU A 99 -19.06 1.13 -10.62
CA GLU A 99 -18.32 1.35 -11.87
C GLU A 99 -17.12 0.41 -11.97
N PHE A 100 -16.40 0.18 -10.86
CA PHE A 100 -15.28 -0.74 -10.80
C PHE A 100 -15.68 -2.19 -11.11
N VAL A 101 -16.79 -2.66 -10.53
CA VAL A 101 -17.35 -3.99 -10.84
C VAL A 101 -17.81 -4.08 -12.28
N ARG A 102 -18.57 -3.09 -12.79
CA ARG A 102 -19.04 -3.05 -14.18
C ARG A 102 -17.89 -3.01 -15.19
N GLY A 103 -16.79 -2.35 -14.85
CA GLY A 103 -15.57 -2.27 -15.65
C GLY A 103 -14.70 -3.53 -15.56
N GLY A 104 -15.16 -4.62 -14.94
CA GLY A 104 -14.41 -5.87 -14.83
C GLY A 104 -13.19 -5.78 -13.90
N TRP A 105 -13.26 -4.97 -12.85
CA TRP A 105 -12.18 -4.75 -11.89
C TRP A 105 -10.92 -4.12 -12.53
N ASP A 106 -11.11 -3.23 -13.51
CA ASP A 106 -10.03 -2.51 -14.17
C ASP A 106 -9.41 -1.45 -13.26
N VAL A 107 -8.32 -1.84 -12.58
CA VAL A 107 -7.55 -0.97 -11.68
C VAL A 107 -6.97 0.26 -12.41
N ARG A 108 -6.51 0.08 -13.66
CA ARG A 108 -5.91 1.19 -14.43
C ARG A 108 -6.97 2.20 -14.84
N GLY A 109 -8.12 1.71 -15.32
CA GLY A 109 -9.27 2.54 -15.64
C GLY A 109 -9.76 3.33 -14.42
N MET A 110 -9.89 2.69 -13.26
CA MET A 110 -10.30 3.35 -12.02
C MET A 110 -9.29 4.43 -11.58
N LEU A 111 -8.00 4.13 -11.56
CA LEU A 111 -6.97 5.14 -11.25
C LEU A 111 -7.00 6.31 -12.24
N ARG A 112 -7.19 6.02 -13.53
CA ARG A 112 -7.33 7.06 -14.56
C ARG A 112 -8.53 7.97 -14.28
N ASN A 113 -9.68 7.40 -13.94
CA ASN A 113 -10.88 8.16 -13.61
C ASN A 113 -10.64 9.08 -12.40
N ILE A 114 -9.98 8.56 -11.35
CA ILE A 114 -9.65 9.34 -10.16
C ILE A 114 -8.71 10.51 -10.49
N VAL A 115 -7.58 10.27 -11.16
CA VAL A 115 -6.57 11.32 -11.40
C VAL A 115 -6.99 12.34 -12.45
N LEU A 116 -7.91 11.99 -13.34
CA LEU A 116 -8.48 12.93 -14.33
C LEU A 116 -9.66 13.73 -13.78
N SER A 117 -10.19 13.37 -12.61
CA SER A 117 -11.30 14.10 -12.00
C SER A 117 -10.94 15.55 -11.68
N SER A 118 -11.92 16.44 -11.75
CA SER A 118 -11.75 17.84 -11.34
C SER A 118 -11.33 17.94 -9.88
N THR A 119 -11.83 17.06 -9.02
CA THR A 119 -11.48 16.99 -7.60
C THR A 119 -10.00 16.72 -7.36
N TYR A 120 -9.39 15.79 -8.10
CA TYR A 120 -7.96 15.50 -7.96
C TYR A 120 -7.07 16.61 -8.55
N ARG A 121 -7.55 17.28 -9.59
CA ARG A 121 -6.82 18.34 -10.33
C ARG A 121 -6.94 19.74 -9.72
N GLN A 122 -7.62 19.88 -8.60
CA GLN A 122 -7.71 21.15 -7.86
C GLN A 122 -6.33 21.60 -7.38
N ASP A 123 -6.18 22.91 -7.19
CA ASP A 123 -5.01 23.47 -6.49
C ASP A 123 -4.94 22.95 -5.04
N SER A 124 -3.75 22.62 -4.58
CA SER A 124 -3.51 22.14 -3.22
C SER A 124 -3.23 23.25 -2.22
N ARG A 125 -3.25 24.53 -2.64
CA ARG A 125 -3.07 25.67 -1.74
C ARG A 125 -4.17 25.71 -0.70
N LEU A 126 -3.77 26.04 0.52
CA LEU A 126 -4.69 26.21 1.63
C LEU A 126 -5.16 27.66 1.65
N ASP A 127 -6.41 27.90 1.34
CA ASP A 127 -7.08 29.15 1.66
C ASP A 127 -7.37 29.19 3.18
N PRO A 128 -7.00 30.27 3.92
CA PRO A 128 -7.20 30.36 5.36
C PRO A 128 -8.64 30.12 5.81
N GLU A 129 -9.63 30.64 5.09
CA GLU A 129 -11.04 30.44 5.43
C GLU A 129 -11.49 28.98 5.25
N GLN A 130 -11.10 28.35 4.15
CA GLN A 130 -11.36 26.93 3.90
C GLN A 130 -10.62 26.05 4.90
N GLY A 131 -9.38 26.41 5.23
CA GLY A 131 -8.59 25.70 6.23
C GLY A 131 -9.20 25.74 7.61
N ALA A 132 -9.84 26.84 8.01
CA ALA A 132 -10.56 26.93 9.27
C ALA A 132 -11.84 26.07 9.30
N LYS A 133 -12.55 25.98 8.18
CA LYS A 133 -13.80 25.20 8.06
C LYS A 133 -13.56 23.69 7.87
N ASP A 134 -12.55 23.32 7.08
CA ASP A 134 -12.22 21.93 6.76
C ASP A 134 -10.69 21.69 6.79
N PRO A 135 -10.09 21.67 7.98
CA PRO A 135 -8.63 21.53 8.13
C PRO A 135 -8.10 20.23 7.54
N GLU A 136 -8.88 19.16 7.61
CA GLU A 136 -8.50 17.82 7.13
C GLU A 136 -8.87 17.55 5.68
N ASN A 137 -9.43 18.55 4.97
CA ASN A 137 -9.92 18.39 3.59
C ASN A 137 -10.93 17.24 3.40
N ARG A 138 -11.82 17.07 4.36
CA ARG A 138 -12.84 16.02 4.33
C ARG A 138 -13.90 16.25 3.25
N LEU A 139 -14.16 17.51 2.90
CA LEU A 139 -15.10 17.90 1.86
C LEU A 139 -14.46 17.97 0.47
N LEU A 140 -13.19 17.59 0.34
CA LEU A 140 -12.45 17.57 -0.92
C LEU A 140 -12.41 18.93 -1.64
N GLY A 141 -12.37 20.03 -0.88
CA GLY A 141 -12.37 21.40 -1.39
C GLY A 141 -11.04 21.86 -1.99
N ARG A 142 -9.97 21.07 -1.87
CA ARG A 142 -8.63 21.32 -2.44
C ARG A 142 -7.98 20.02 -2.89
N GLY A 143 -6.96 20.12 -3.74
CA GLY A 143 -6.15 18.99 -4.18
C GLY A 143 -5.41 18.30 -3.02
N PRO A 144 -5.06 17.02 -3.16
CA PRO A 144 -4.37 16.27 -2.11
C PRO A 144 -2.95 16.81 -1.89
N ARG A 145 -2.54 16.88 -0.61
CA ARG A 145 -1.19 17.25 -0.20
C ARG A 145 -0.70 16.31 0.87
N HIS A 146 0.05 15.30 0.47
CA HIS A 146 0.57 14.30 1.38
C HIS A 146 1.94 13.79 0.93
N ARG A 147 2.73 13.29 1.86
CA ARG A 147 4.02 12.66 1.56
C ARG A 147 3.79 11.32 0.85
N LEU A 148 4.53 11.09 -0.21
CA LEU A 148 4.54 9.83 -0.95
C LEU A 148 5.11 8.68 -0.09
N SER A 149 4.83 7.44 -0.48
CA SER A 149 5.44 6.27 0.17
C SER A 149 6.95 6.18 -0.11
N ALA A 150 7.68 5.50 0.75
CA ALA A 150 9.12 5.34 0.65
C ALA A 150 9.58 4.87 -0.74
N GLU A 151 8.87 3.87 -1.27
CA GLU A 151 9.18 3.31 -2.59
C GLU A 151 8.97 4.34 -3.72
N VAL A 152 7.90 5.14 -3.62
CA VAL A 152 7.59 6.15 -4.65
C VAL A 152 8.53 7.35 -4.54
N ILE A 153 8.96 7.74 -3.34
CA ILE A 153 9.96 8.81 -3.16
C ILE A 153 11.23 8.45 -3.94
N ARG A 154 11.79 7.26 -3.72
CA ARG A 154 12.99 6.81 -4.42
C ARG A 154 12.76 6.65 -5.92
N ASP A 155 11.67 6.02 -6.33
CA ASP A 155 11.36 5.83 -7.75
C ASP A 155 11.18 7.18 -8.48
N ASN A 156 10.63 8.18 -7.80
CA ASN A 156 10.47 9.54 -8.33
C ASN A 156 11.82 10.22 -8.54
N ALA A 157 12.72 10.13 -7.54
CA ALA A 157 14.07 10.64 -7.65
C ALA A 157 14.81 10.01 -8.84
N LEU A 158 14.79 8.69 -8.95
CA LEU A 158 15.38 7.97 -10.08
C LEU A 158 14.74 8.32 -11.44
N ALA A 159 13.45 8.61 -11.45
CA ALA A 159 12.76 9.00 -12.69
C ALA A 159 13.15 10.40 -13.15
N ILE A 160 13.26 11.36 -12.22
CA ILE A 160 13.66 12.74 -12.51
C ILE A 160 15.11 12.81 -13.00
N SER A 161 16.01 12.04 -12.35
CA SER A 161 17.42 11.96 -12.76
C SER A 161 17.67 11.16 -14.05
N GLY A 162 16.64 10.52 -14.62
CA GLY A 162 16.76 9.69 -15.81
C GLY A 162 17.42 8.32 -15.57
N LEU A 163 17.71 7.97 -14.31
CA LEU A 163 18.38 6.72 -13.95
C LEU A 163 17.42 5.53 -13.80
N LEU A 164 16.11 5.74 -13.72
CA LEU A 164 15.13 4.70 -13.44
C LEU A 164 15.10 3.60 -14.50
N VAL A 165 15.48 2.39 -14.11
CA VAL A 165 15.35 1.18 -14.92
C VAL A 165 13.94 0.60 -14.78
N ARG A 166 13.14 0.66 -15.87
CA ARG A 166 11.73 0.24 -15.90
C ARG A 166 11.51 -1.26 -16.19
N LYS A 167 12.54 -2.07 -16.08
CA LYS A 167 12.47 -3.52 -16.34
C LYS A 167 11.51 -4.20 -15.38
N ILE A 168 10.54 -4.95 -15.90
CA ILE A 168 9.53 -5.69 -15.11
C ILE A 168 10.00 -7.14 -14.95
N GLY A 169 9.77 -7.69 -13.74
CA GLY A 169 10.12 -9.09 -13.42
C GLY A 169 11.60 -9.28 -13.09
N GLY A 170 12.00 -10.52 -12.87
CA GLY A 170 13.35 -10.90 -12.48
C GLY A 170 13.58 -10.87 -10.95
N PRO A 171 14.81 -11.17 -10.50
CA PRO A 171 15.16 -11.24 -9.08
C PRO A 171 15.13 -9.88 -8.40
N SER A 172 15.10 -9.90 -7.06
CA SER A 172 15.30 -8.70 -6.24
C SER A 172 16.71 -8.15 -6.43
N VAL A 173 16.86 -6.84 -6.21
CA VAL A 173 18.11 -6.10 -6.36
C VAL A 173 18.53 -5.48 -5.03
N LYS A 174 19.83 -5.22 -4.91
CA LYS A 174 20.46 -4.63 -3.74
C LYS A 174 21.01 -3.25 -4.10
N PRO A 175 20.20 -2.18 -4.01
CA PRO A 175 20.70 -0.82 -4.21
C PRO A 175 21.70 -0.45 -3.11
N TYR A 176 22.33 0.71 -3.23
CA TYR A 176 23.27 1.19 -2.23
C TYR A 176 22.68 1.19 -0.81
N GLN A 177 23.48 0.76 0.15
CA GLN A 177 23.26 0.91 1.59
C GLN A 177 24.59 1.27 2.28
N PRO A 178 24.55 2.04 3.39
CA PRO A 178 25.74 2.27 4.20
C PRO A 178 26.39 0.96 4.63
N PRO A 179 27.74 0.88 4.64
CA PRO A 179 28.44 -0.32 5.08
C PRO A 179 28.26 -0.58 6.58
N GLY A 180 28.46 -1.82 7.02
CA GLY A 180 28.44 -2.21 8.43
C GLY A 180 27.08 -2.64 8.97
N LEU A 181 25.97 -2.24 8.33
CA LEU A 181 24.62 -2.49 8.86
C LEU A 181 24.27 -3.98 8.98
N TRP A 182 24.67 -4.78 8.02
CA TRP A 182 24.36 -6.21 8.03
C TRP A 182 25.26 -6.99 8.97
N GLU A 183 26.51 -6.55 9.09
CA GLU A 183 27.49 -7.10 10.00
C GLU A 183 27.02 -6.96 11.45
N ASP A 184 26.47 -5.82 11.82
CA ASP A 184 26.02 -5.52 13.19
C ASP A 184 24.83 -6.37 13.64
N VAL A 185 23.95 -6.78 12.70
CA VAL A 185 22.76 -7.60 13.01
C VAL A 185 22.94 -9.08 12.74
N THR A 186 24.13 -9.53 12.30
CA THR A 186 24.39 -10.94 11.97
C THR A 186 25.24 -11.58 13.05
N VAL A 187 24.85 -12.79 13.46
CA VAL A 187 25.66 -13.58 14.39
C VAL A 187 27.07 -13.76 13.81
N GLU A 188 28.08 -13.51 14.64
CA GLU A 188 29.50 -13.57 14.28
C GLU A 188 29.93 -12.59 13.17
N ARG A 189 29.13 -11.55 12.86
CA ARG A 189 29.43 -10.53 11.83
C ARG A 189 29.73 -11.09 10.43
N ARG A 190 29.22 -12.29 10.11
CA ARG A 190 29.50 -12.98 8.84
C ARG A 190 28.64 -12.50 7.66
N GLY A 191 27.55 -11.78 7.91
CA GLY A 191 26.68 -11.29 6.85
C GLY A 191 27.18 -9.98 6.26
N LYS A 192 27.59 -9.97 5.00
CA LYS A 192 27.97 -8.74 4.29
C LYS A 192 26.88 -8.32 3.32
N TYR A 193 26.61 -7.03 3.26
CA TYR A 193 25.81 -6.45 2.19
C TYR A 193 26.74 -6.12 1.02
N VAL A 194 26.45 -6.72 -0.12
CA VAL A 194 27.12 -6.38 -1.38
C VAL A 194 26.07 -5.74 -2.27
N ALA A 195 26.24 -4.46 -2.55
CA ALA A 195 25.38 -3.76 -3.49
C ALA A 195 25.55 -4.33 -4.90
N ASP A 196 24.48 -4.33 -5.68
CA ASP A 196 24.53 -4.67 -7.09
C ASP A 196 25.32 -3.60 -7.87
N SER A 197 25.55 -3.84 -9.15
CA SER A 197 26.19 -2.90 -10.07
C SER A 197 25.31 -2.63 -11.29
N GLY A 198 25.60 -1.55 -11.99
CA GLY A 198 24.88 -1.17 -13.22
C GLY A 198 23.37 -1.00 -13.01
N GLU A 199 22.56 -1.60 -13.86
CA GLU A 199 21.09 -1.50 -13.83
C GLU A 199 20.47 -1.93 -12.48
N GLY A 200 21.11 -2.85 -11.75
CA GLY A 200 20.63 -3.35 -10.47
C GLY A 200 20.46 -2.25 -9.41
N LEU A 201 21.30 -1.22 -9.45
CA LEU A 201 21.24 -0.08 -8.53
C LEU A 201 19.97 0.77 -8.73
N TYR A 202 19.47 0.85 -9.96
CA TYR A 202 18.48 1.84 -10.38
C TYR A 202 17.11 1.24 -10.72
N ARG A 203 16.87 -0.03 -10.40
CA ARG A 203 15.56 -0.65 -10.56
C ARG A 203 14.55 -0.05 -9.60
N ARG A 204 13.26 -0.18 -9.97
CA ARG A 204 12.14 0.27 -9.13
C ARG A 204 12.25 -0.32 -7.72
N SER A 205 11.88 0.48 -6.74
CA SER A 205 11.99 0.17 -5.31
C SER A 205 11.18 -1.07 -4.90
N MET A 206 10.15 -1.46 -5.66
CA MET A 206 9.43 -2.70 -5.43
C MET A 206 10.31 -3.96 -5.57
N TYR A 207 11.42 -3.88 -6.29
CA TYR A 207 12.38 -4.97 -6.46
C TYR A 207 13.51 -4.97 -5.43
N THR A 208 13.58 -3.97 -4.53
CA THR A 208 14.60 -3.88 -3.50
C THR A 208 14.54 -5.11 -2.57
N PHE A 209 15.68 -5.75 -2.41
CA PHE A 209 15.82 -6.88 -1.49
C PHE A 209 15.53 -6.44 -0.06
N TRP A 210 14.66 -7.20 0.62
CA TRP A 210 14.21 -6.89 1.97
C TRP A 210 14.64 -7.96 2.96
N LYS A 211 15.61 -7.66 3.82
CA LYS A 211 15.97 -8.48 4.97
C LYS A 211 15.19 -7.97 6.19
N ARG A 212 14.29 -8.76 6.75
CA ARG A 212 13.43 -8.32 7.87
C ARG A 212 14.20 -7.86 9.10
N THR A 213 15.33 -8.52 9.43
CA THR A 213 16.19 -8.15 10.55
C THR A 213 17.04 -6.91 10.29
N CYS A 214 17.19 -6.49 9.04
CA CYS A 214 17.93 -5.30 8.63
C CYS A 214 17.30 -4.73 7.34
N PRO A 215 16.13 -4.09 7.43
CA PRO A 215 15.50 -3.50 6.27
C PRO A 215 16.29 -2.30 5.74
N PRO A 216 16.10 -1.89 4.48
CA PRO A 216 16.78 -0.75 3.90
C PRO A 216 16.52 0.54 4.71
N PRO A 217 17.56 1.22 5.25
CA PRO A 217 17.39 2.33 6.20
C PRO A 217 16.58 3.50 5.65
N ALA A 218 16.86 3.90 4.41
CA ALA A 218 16.11 4.98 3.76
C ALA A 218 14.61 4.65 3.65
N MET A 219 14.25 3.40 3.37
CA MET A 219 12.85 2.98 3.31
C MET A 219 12.18 3.03 4.67
N VAL A 220 12.87 2.57 5.72
CA VAL A 220 12.35 2.61 7.10
C VAL A 220 12.17 4.06 7.57
N THR A 221 13.12 4.93 7.27
CA THR A 221 13.03 6.35 7.59
C THR A 221 11.78 7.00 6.98
N PHE A 222 11.32 6.53 5.81
CA PHE A 222 10.09 6.99 5.17
C PHE A 222 8.88 6.09 5.44
N ASP A 223 8.84 5.44 6.61
CA ASP A 223 7.72 4.63 7.11
C ASP A 223 7.34 3.44 6.20
N ALA A 224 8.31 2.83 5.53
CA ALA A 224 8.03 1.57 4.86
C ALA A 224 7.67 0.47 5.88
N PRO A 225 6.68 -0.38 5.61
CA PRO A 225 6.29 -1.43 6.55
C PRO A 225 7.42 -2.44 6.72
N ASN A 226 7.55 -2.98 7.95
CA ASN A 226 8.56 -3.99 8.29
C ASN A 226 8.38 -5.34 7.57
N ARG A 227 7.22 -5.56 6.95
CA ARG A 227 6.82 -6.80 6.26
C ARG A 227 6.71 -8.04 7.17
N GLU A 228 6.56 -7.85 8.46
CA GLU A 228 6.28 -8.94 9.42
C GLU A 228 4.79 -9.28 9.46
N VAL A 229 3.95 -8.27 9.34
CA VAL A 229 2.49 -8.38 9.31
C VAL A 229 1.90 -7.68 8.10
N CYS A 230 0.69 -8.08 7.72
CA CYS A 230 -0.06 -7.36 6.70
C CYS A 230 -0.55 -6.03 7.27
N VAL A 231 -0.23 -4.93 6.60
CA VAL A 231 -0.61 -3.58 6.99
C VAL A 231 -1.60 -3.04 5.96
N ALA A 232 -2.83 -2.77 6.39
CA ALA A 232 -3.85 -2.17 5.53
C ALA A 232 -3.62 -0.66 5.34
N ARG A 233 -3.16 0.03 6.39
CA ARG A 233 -2.84 1.45 6.40
C ARG A 233 -1.41 1.66 6.84
N ARG A 234 -0.62 2.37 6.01
CA ARG A 234 0.76 2.74 6.35
C ARG A 234 0.78 4.00 7.19
N SER A 235 1.64 4.05 8.20
CA SER A 235 1.92 5.30 8.91
C SER A 235 2.58 6.32 7.97
N ARG A 236 2.40 7.60 8.27
CA ARG A 236 3.06 8.71 7.58
C ARG A 236 3.51 9.71 8.63
N THR A 237 4.77 9.64 8.98
CA THR A 237 5.39 10.59 9.89
C THR A 237 6.07 11.71 9.11
N ASN A 238 6.35 12.79 9.78
CA ASN A 238 7.17 13.89 9.24
C ASN A 238 8.25 14.21 10.26
N THR A 239 9.47 13.78 10.01
CA THR A 239 10.58 13.86 10.95
C THR A 239 11.76 14.63 10.36
N PRO A 240 12.58 15.30 11.18
CA PRO A 240 13.81 15.97 10.72
C PRO A 240 14.79 14.99 10.04
N LEU A 241 14.79 13.72 10.46
CA LEU A 241 15.63 12.68 9.86
C LEU A 241 15.25 12.43 8.39
N GLN A 242 13.97 12.49 8.05
CA GLN A 242 13.52 12.35 6.66
C GLN A 242 14.06 13.49 5.78
N ALA A 243 14.03 14.71 6.26
CA ALA A 243 14.62 15.86 5.55
C ALA A 243 16.15 15.68 5.38
N LEU A 244 16.83 15.21 6.42
CA LEU A 244 18.27 14.96 6.36
C LEU A 244 18.64 13.87 5.35
N VAL A 245 17.84 12.79 5.29
CA VAL A 245 18.06 11.71 4.31
C VAL A 245 17.86 12.23 2.89
N LEU A 246 16.84 13.07 2.65
CA LEU A 246 16.65 13.69 1.33
C LEU A 246 17.82 14.58 0.92
N LEU A 247 18.45 15.29 1.86
CA LEU A 247 19.59 16.17 1.59
C LEU A 247 20.93 15.42 1.40
N ARG A 248 21.06 14.21 1.93
CA ARG A 248 22.34 13.48 2.01
C ARG A 248 22.33 12.11 1.33
N SER A 249 21.22 11.68 0.73
CA SER A 249 21.22 10.40 0.03
C SER A 249 22.12 10.48 -1.21
N GLU A 250 22.88 9.43 -1.47
CA GLU A 250 23.74 9.36 -2.67
C GLU A 250 22.90 9.43 -3.96
N GLU A 251 21.66 8.99 -3.92
CA GLU A 251 20.71 9.09 -5.02
C GLU A 251 20.44 10.56 -5.39
N HIS A 252 20.32 11.44 -4.39
CA HIS A 252 20.20 12.89 -4.62
C HIS A 252 21.52 13.54 -5.02
N THR A 253 22.65 13.03 -4.54
CA THR A 253 23.97 13.54 -4.92
C THR A 253 24.25 13.22 -6.40
N SER A 254 23.83 12.06 -6.88
CA SER A 254 23.91 11.71 -8.31
C SER A 254 22.99 12.57 -9.19
N GLU A 255 21.86 13.04 -8.68
CA GLU A 255 21.00 14.02 -9.37
C GLU A 255 21.71 15.35 -9.59
N LEU A 256 22.44 15.84 -8.57
CA LEU A 256 23.21 17.08 -8.67
C LEU A 256 24.42 16.97 -9.61
N GLN A 257 24.91 15.75 -9.85
CA GLN A 257 26.00 15.44 -10.77
C GLN A 257 25.53 15.05 -12.17
N SER A 258 24.21 14.97 -12.40
CA SER A 258 23.66 14.70 -13.73
C SER A 258 23.98 15.84 -14.68
N PRO A 259 24.42 15.57 -15.92
CA PRO A 259 24.74 16.62 -16.92
C PRO A 259 23.59 17.56 -17.24
N CYS A 260 22.35 17.19 -16.90
CA CYS A 260 21.18 18.04 -17.11
C CYS A 260 21.06 19.22 -16.14
N ASN A 261 21.84 19.26 -15.05
CA ASN A 261 21.84 20.35 -14.08
C ASN A 261 22.97 21.36 -14.29
N LEU A 262 23.69 21.29 -15.41
CA LEU A 262 24.79 22.18 -15.80
C LEU A 262 24.42 23.13 -16.96
N VAL A 263 23.12 23.53 -17.05
CA VAL A 263 22.71 24.60 -17.96
C VAL A 263 21.96 25.67 -17.19
#